data_1a89c3878b6e13328342b4c1591ec066
#
_entry.id   1a89c3878b6e13328342b4c1591ec066
#
_cell.length_a   1.000
_cell.length_b   1.000
_cell.length_c   1.000
_cell.angle_alpha   90.00
_cell.angle_beta   90.00
_cell.angle_gamma   90.00
#
_symmetry.space_group_name_H-M   'P 1'
#
loop_
_entity.id
_entity.type
_entity.pdbx_description
1 polymer ?
#
loop_
_entity_poly.entity_id
_entity_poly.type
_entity_poly.pdbx_seq_one_letter_code
_entity_poly.pdbx_strand_id
1 'polypeptide(L)'
;VSDAPASTAPTGTAPTGTAPTGSKLLDLVAVMDRLRSPGGCPWDARQTHASLLRYLVEESYEVVDAVENGTREELRDELGDLLLQVVFHARVAAEDPAEGFDVDDVAAAIVAKLVRRHPHVFDGEVAAEDLQARWDAIKATEKPRASVLDGIPLQLPALARADKVLGRLQRAGLAEPAGGRPGEEAVGERLDEEAVGERLLELVRAAHAAGVDPEAALRTATRRLERAAREREGGAARA
;
A
#
# COMPACT_ATOMS: atom_id res chain seq x y z
N VAL A 1 40.02 18.94 -37.04
CA VAL A 1 38.82 19.21 -37.83
C VAL A 1 38.10 17.90 -37.99
N SER A 2 37.08 17.67 -37.21
CA SER A 2 36.20 16.52 -37.38
C SER A 2 34.79 17.00 -37.09
N ASP A 3 34.00 17.14 -38.16
CA ASP A 3 32.59 17.50 -38.12
C ASP A 3 31.77 16.38 -37.50
N ALA A 4 31.07 16.68 -36.41
CA ALA A 4 29.98 15.84 -35.90
C ALA A 4 28.66 16.31 -36.55
N PRO A 5 27.83 15.41 -37.08
CA PRO A 5 26.55 15.81 -37.64
C PRO A 5 25.56 16.19 -36.54
N ALA A 6 24.91 17.34 -36.70
CA ALA A 6 23.84 17.84 -35.89
C ALA A 6 22.66 16.82 -35.89
N SER A 7 22.32 16.32 -34.73
CA SER A 7 21.11 15.52 -34.50
C SER A 7 19.90 16.46 -34.60
N THR A 8 19.17 16.38 -35.70
CA THR A 8 17.83 16.98 -35.81
C THR A 8 16.83 16.10 -35.03
N ALA A 9 16.42 16.58 -33.86
CA ALA A 9 15.28 16.03 -33.15
C ALA A 9 14.02 16.12 -34.06
N PRO A 10 13.24 15.05 -34.18
CA PRO A 10 11.96 15.14 -34.88
C PRO A 10 11.02 16.01 -34.07
N THR A 11 10.62 17.14 -34.62
CA THR A 11 9.47 17.94 -34.16
C THR A 11 8.21 17.09 -34.38
N GLY A 12 7.91 16.19 -33.45
CA GLY A 12 6.65 15.49 -33.39
C GLY A 12 5.56 16.52 -33.05
N THR A 13 4.78 16.90 -34.04
CA THR A 13 3.54 17.64 -33.86
C THR A 13 2.64 16.76 -32.96
N ALA A 14 2.34 17.25 -31.75
CA ALA A 14 1.35 16.63 -30.89
C ALA A 14 0.05 16.44 -31.70
N PRO A 15 -0.63 15.28 -31.63
CA PRO A 15 -1.87 15.09 -32.35
C PRO A 15 -2.89 16.10 -31.80
N THR A 16 -3.27 17.06 -32.65
CA THR A 16 -4.38 18.00 -32.43
C THR A 16 -5.71 17.24 -32.62
N GLY A 17 -5.90 16.18 -31.84
CA GLY A 17 -7.20 15.58 -31.61
C GLY A 17 -7.84 16.35 -30.47
N THR A 18 -8.97 16.99 -30.71
CA THR A 18 -9.87 17.52 -29.70
C THR A 18 -10.04 16.42 -28.64
N ALA A 19 -9.48 16.64 -27.44
CA ALA A 19 -9.69 15.73 -26.33
C ALA A 19 -11.21 15.57 -26.16
N PRO A 20 -11.72 14.32 -26.05
CA PRO A 20 -13.14 14.14 -25.81
C PRO A 20 -13.51 14.95 -24.56
N THR A 21 -14.70 15.56 -24.57
CA THR A 21 -15.25 16.32 -23.44
C THR A 21 -15.57 15.37 -22.28
N GLY A 22 -14.59 14.57 -21.89
CA GLY A 22 -14.65 13.56 -20.86
C GLY A 22 -13.78 13.93 -19.66
N SER A 23 -13.90 13.15 -18.61
CA SER A 23 -13.05 13.25 -17.45
C SER A 23 -11.56 13.07 -17.85
N LYS A 24 -10.66 13.87 -17.31
CA LYS A 24 -9.20 13.73 -17.50
C LYS A 24 -8.69 12.33 -17.10
N LEU A 25 -9.41 11.64 -16.23
CA LEU A 25 -9.16 10.25 -15.91
C LEU A 25 -9.34 9.33 -17.14
N LEU A 26 -10.35 9.54 -17.96
CA LEU A 26 -10.56 8.79 -19.21
C LEU A 26 -9.48 9.12 -20.25
N ASP A 27 -9.01 10.37 -20.27
CA ASP A 27 -7.87 10.76 -21.11
C ASP A 27 -6.59 9.99 -20.69
N LEU A 28 -6.33 9.82 -19.40
CA LEU A 28 -5.20 9.04 -18.89
C LEU A 28 -5.30 7.57 -19.31
N VAL A 29 -6.49 6.97 -19.20
CA VAL A 29 -6.73 5.59 -19.65
C VAL A 29 -6.45 5.45 -21.15
N ALA A 30 -6.93 6.38 -21.96
CA ALA A 30 -6.69 6.36 -23.40
C ALA A 30 -5.21 6.55 -23.76
N VAL A 31 -4.49 7.41 -23.04
CA VAL A 31 -3.05 7.60 -23.20
C VAL A 31 -2.31 6.32 -22.87
N MET A 32 -2.65 5.65 -21.76
CA MET A 32 -1.99 4.41 -21.35
C MET A 32 -2.24 3.27 -22.36
N ASP A 33 -3.49 3.16 -22.87
CA ASP A 33 -3.81 2.21 -23.93
C ASP A 33 -2.98 2.49 -25.19
N ARG A 34 -2.86 3.73 -25.60
CA ARG A 34 -2.03 4.13 -26.76
C ARG A 34 -0.55 3.80 -26.55
N LEU A 35 -0.01 4.02 -25.36
CA LEU A 35 1.40 3.74 -25.04
C LEU A 35 1.72 2.24 -25.14
N ARG A 36 0.80 1.37 -24.72
CA ARG A 36 0.99 -0.09 -24.75
C ARG A 36 0.54 -0.76 -26.05
N SER A 37 -0.19 -0.06 -26.90
CA SER A 37 -0.68 -0.61 -28.18
C SER A 37 0.41 -0.65 -29.25
N PRO A 38 0.24 -1.44 -30.34
CA PRO A 38 1.18 -1.47 -31.45
C PRO A 38 1.49 -0.05 -31.99
N GLY A 39 2.78 0.24 -32.12
CA GLY A 39 3.27 1.58 -32.49
C GLY A 39 3.27 2.61 -31.34
N GLY A 40 3.04 2.17 -30.12
CA GLY A 40 3.22 2.93 -28.88
C GLY A 40 4.67 2.91 -28.38
N CYS A 41 4.86 3.01 -27.07
CA CYS A 41 6.17 3.03 -26.43
C CYS A 41 6.72 1.60 -26.22
N PRO A 42 7.89 1.25 -26.75
CA PRO A 42 8.47 -0.09 -26.55
C PRO A 42 8.84 -0.41 -25.12
N TRP A 43 9.06 0.61 -24.27
CA TRP A 43 9.35 0.41 -22.86
C TRP A 43 8.06 0.03 -22.11
N ASP A 44 6.99 0.82 -22.29
CA ASP A 44 5.68 0.54 -21.66
C ASP A 44 5.13 -0.82 -22.08
N ALA A 45 5.26 -1.19 -23.36
CA ALA A 45 4.79 -2.46 -23.90
C ALA A 45 5.46 -3.70 -23.25
N ARG A 46 6.67 -3.55 -22.70
CA ARG A 46 7.40 -4.65 -22.04
C ARG A 46 7.14 -4.78 -20.54
N GLN A 47 6.47 -3.79 -19.93
CA GLN A 47 6.23 -3.84 -18.51
C GLN A 47 5.24 -4.95 -18.13
N THR A 48 5.48 -5.54 -16.98
CA THR A 48 4.63 -6.55 -16.34
C THR A 48 4.23 -6.08 -14.95
N HIS A 49 3.25 -6.72 -14.33
CA HIS A 49 2.93 -6.46 -12.92
C HIS A 49 4.17 -6.51 -12.02
N ALA A 50 5.05 -7.50 -12.23
CA ALA A 50 6.25 -7.67 -11.41
C ALA A 50 7.27 -6.54 -11.63
N SER A 51 7.48 -6.09 -12.88
CA SER A 51 8.43 -5.02 -13.19
C SER A 51 7.97 -3.65 -12.69
N LEU A 52 6.66 -3.45 -12.54
CA LEU A 52 6.06 -2.20 -12.08
C LEU A 52 6.06 -2.07 -10.54
N LEU A 53 6.23 -3.16 -9.79
CA LEU A 53 6.14 -3.12 -8.31
C LEU A 53 7.09 -2.10 -7.68
N ARG A 54 8.31 -1.96 -8.22
CA ARG A 54 9.28 -1.00 -7.69
C ARG A 54 8.80 0.44 -7.81
N TYR A 55 8.20 0.79 -8.95
CA TYR A 55 7.65 2.12 -9.19
C TYR A 55 6.43 2.37 -8.29
N LEU A 56 5.50 1.44 -8.19
CA LEU A 56 4.35 1.56 -7.28
C LEU A 56 4.78 1.84 -5.83
N VAL A 57 5.87 1.22 -5.36
CA VAL A 57 6.41 1.47 -4.01
C VAL A 57 7.07 2.84 -3.94
N GLU A 58 7.85 3.23 -4.95
CA GLU A 58 8.50 4.53 -5.08
C GLU A 58 7.46 5.65 -5.04
N GLU A 59 6.49 5.66 -5.95
CA GLU A 59 5.41 6.66 -5.98
C GLU A 59 4.61 6.72 -4.67
N SER A 60 4.44 5.58 -4.00
CA SER A 60 3.77 5.56 -2.69
C SER A 60 4.56 6.31 -1.62
N TYR A 61 5.90 6.25 -1.63
CA TYR A 61 6.74 6.99 -0.71
C TYR A 61 6.87 8.47 -1.11
N GLU A 62 6.85 8.80 -2.39
CA GLU A 62 6.84 10.18 -2.89
C GLU A 62 5.55 10.91 -2.48
N VAL A 63 4.40 10.23 -2.54
CA VAL A 63 3.15 10.75 -1.95
C VAL A 63 3.31 11.01 -0.45
N VAL A 64 3.95 10.11 0.30
CA VAL A 64 4.19 10.32 1.75
C VAL A 64 5.06 11.55 1.97
N ASP A 65 6.16 11.68 1.23
CA ASP A 65 7.05 12.84 1.36
C ASP A 65 6.36 14.14 0.97
N ALA A 66 5.58 14.16 -0.09
CA ALA A 66 4.80 15.32 -0.50
C ALA A 66 3.75 15.74 0.55
N VAL A 67 3.15 14.77 1.27
CA VAL A 67 2.21 15.05 2.38
C VAL A 67 2.94 15.61 3.59
N GLU A 68 4.11 15.07 3.94
CA GLU A 68 4.84 15.44 5.16
C GLU A 68 5.64 16.75 4.99
N ASN A 69 6.24 16.96 3.81
CA ASN A 69 7.24 18.01 3.58
C ASN A 69 6.96 18.88 2.35
N GLY A 70 6.08 18.43 1.45
CA GLY A 70 5.87 19.05 0.15
C GLY A 70 4.80 20.13 0.12
N THR A 71 4.59 20.64 -1.07
CA THR A 71 3.55 21.61 -1.44
C THR A 71 2.30 20.89 -1.95
N ARG A 72 1.19 21.62 -2.08
CA ARG A 72 -0.02 21.09 -2.72
C ARG A 72 0.19 20.71 -4.18
N GLU A 73 1.14 21.35 -4.84
CA GLU A 73 1.46 21.09 -6.23
C GLU A 73 2.22 19.79 -6.37
N GLU A 74 3.24 19.57 -5.55
CA GLU A 74 3.97 18.30 -5.46
C GLU A 74 3.02 17.15 -5.10
N LEU A 75 2.20 17.30 -4.08
CA LEU A 75 1.20 16.26 -3.73
C LEU A 75 0.25 15.93 -4.89
N ARG A 76 -0.17 16.93 -5.69
CA ARG A 76 -1.02 16.67 -6.87
C ARG A 76 -0.26 15.85 -7.91
N ASP A 77 1.01 16.16 -8.11
CA ASP A 77 1.85 15.52 -9.12
C ASP A 77 2.12 14.06 -8.69
N GLU A 78 2.52 13.80 -7.45
CA GLU A 78 2.74 12.44 -6.92
C GLU A 78 1.47 11.59 -6.88
N LEU A 79 0.31 12.18 -6.58
CA LEU A 79 -0.97 11.48 -6.71
C LEU A 79 -1.29 11.14 -8.16
N GLY A 80 -0.82 11.92 -9.12
CA GLY A 80 -0.91 11.64 -10.56
C GLY A 80 -0.08 10.40 -10.93
N ASP A 81 1.15 10.29 -10.43
CA ASP A 81 2.04 9.18 -10.69
C ASP A 81 1.55 7.89 -10.00
N LEU A 82 1.05 7.98 -8.77
CA LEU A 82 0.38 6.85 -8.12
C LEU A 82 -0.88 6.40 -8.90
N LEU A 83 -1.67 7.34 -9.42
CA LEU A 83 -2.84 7.02 -10.27
C LEU A 83 -2.42 6.35 -11.58
N LEU A 84 -1.30 6.79 -12.18
CA LEU A 84 -0.70 6.15 -13.34
C LEU A 84 -0.39 4.68 -13.06
N GLN A 85 0.19 4.34 -11.88
CA GLN A 85 0.45 2.94 -11.53
C GLN A 85 -0.83 2.10 -11.53
N VAL A 86 -1.95 2.63 -11.02
CA VAL A 86 -3.25 1.92 -11.02
C VAL A 86 -3.72 1.66 -12.45
N VAL A 87 -3.73 2.69 -13.31
CA VAL A 87 -4.17 2.58 -14.70
C VAL A 87 -3.24 1.67 -15.51
N PHE A 88 -1.94 1.74 -15.27
CA PHE A 88 -0.96 0.88 -15.93
C PHE A 88 -1.17 -0.59 -15.56
N HIS A 89 -1.29 -0.90 -14.28
CA HIS A 89 -1.57 -2.27 -13.84
C HIS A 89 -2.89 -2.81 -14.41
N ALA A 90 -3.95 -2.00 -14.44
CA ALA A 90 -5.22 -2.38 -15.04
C ALA A 90 -5.08 -2.64 -16.55
N ARG A 91 -4.31 -1.79 -17.27
CA ARG A 91 -4.06 -1.99 -18.71
C ARG A 91 -3.23 -3.25 -18.99
N VAL A 92 -2.26 -3.61 -18.11
CA VAL A 92 -1.54 -4.89 -18.20
C VAL A 92 -2.47 -6.06 -17.96
N ALA A 93 -3.36 -5.97 -16.94
CA ALA A 93 -4.32 -7.02 -16.63
C ALA A 93 -5.33 -7.26 -17.77
N ALA A 94 -5.75 -6.21 -18.46
CA ALA A 94 -6.68 -6.30 -19.60
C ALA A 94 -6.10 -7.07 -20.81
N GLU A 95 -4.80 -7.38 -20.82
CA GLU A 95 -4.15 -8.18 -21.86
C GLU A 95 -4.36 -9.69 -21.67
N ASP A 96 -4.82 -10.13 -20.50
CA ASP A 96 -5.12 -11.54 -20.24
C ASP A 96 -6.48 -11.91 -20.88
N PRO A 97 -6.51 -12.82 -21.88
CA PRO A 97 -7.77 -13.14 -22.57
C PRO A 97 -8.73 -14.01 -21.75
N ALA A 98 -8.27 -14.58 -20.63
CA ALA A 98 -9.06 -15.51 -19.82
C ALA A 98 -9.59 -14.88 -18.53
N GLU A 99 -8.75 -14.11 -17.84
CA GLU A 99 -9.07 -13.55 -16.53
C GLU A 99 -8.76 -12.03 -16.48
N GLY A 100 -8.73 -11.37 -17.64
CA GLY A 100 -8.44 -9.95 -17.76
C GLY A 100 -9.48 -9.09 -17.04
N PHE A 101 -9.04 -7.98 -16.50
CA PHE A 101 -9.88 -6.92 -15.97
C PHE A 101 -9.30 -5.56 -16.34
N ASP A 102 -10.13 -4.55 -16.42
CA ASP A 102 -9.73 -3.19 -16.75
C ASP A 102 -9.88 -2.22 -15.57
N VAL A 103 -9.66 -0.93 -15.82
CA VAL A 103 -9.76 0.10 -14.79
C VAL A 103 -11.18 0.32 -14.30
N ASP A 104 -12.19 0.07 -15.12
CA ASP A 104 -13.60 0.18 -14.71
C ASP A 104 -13.97 -0.95 -13.76
N ASP A 105 -13.45 -2.17 -13.96
CA ASP A 105 -13.61 -3.28 -13.02
C ASP A 105 -12.95 -2.96 -11.67
N VAL A 106 -11.76 -2.36 -11.68
CA VAL A 106 -11.07 -1.90 -10.45
C VAL A 106 -11.93 -0.86 -9.74
N ALA A 107 -12.45 0.12 -10.47
CA ALA A 107 -13.32 1.16 -9.93
C ALA A 107 -14.64 0.57 -9.38
N ALA A 108 -15.30 -0.32 -10.13
CA ALA A 108 -16.53 -0.98 -9.71
C ALA A 108 -16.31 -1.80 -8.41
N ALA A 109 -15.21 -2.53 -8.31
CA ALA A 109 -14.87 -3.32 -7.13
C ALA A 109 -14.71 -2.46 -5.87
N ILE A 110 -14.01 -1.31 -5.98
CA ILE A 110 -13.84 -0.41 -4.83
C ILE A 110 -15.12 0.34 -4.48
N VAL A 111 -15.93 0.76 -5.47
CA VAL A 111 -17.23 1.39 -5.24
C VAL A 111 -18.15 0.44 -4.47
N ALA A 112 -18.32 -0.80 -4.94
CA ALA A 112 -19.14 -1.80 -4.26
C ALA A 112 -18.68 -2.05 -2.82
N LYS A 113 -17.37 -2.08 -2.59
CA LYS A 113 -16.78 -2.21 -1.27
C LYS A 113 -17.09 -1.01 -0.36
N LEU A 114 -16.95 0.21 -0.87
CA LEU A 114 -17.21 1.44 -0.10
C LEU A 114 -18.69 1.56 0.26
N VAL A 115 -19.60 1.34 -0.70
CA VAL A 115 -21.05 1.36 -0.45
C VAL A 115 -21.41 0.36 0.65
N ARG A 116 -21.01 -0.90 0.51
CA ARG A 116 -21.28 -1.95 1.51
C ARG A 116 -20.74 -1.63 2.90
N ARG A 117 -19.60 -0.95 3.00
CA ARG A 117 -18.97 -0.62 4.30
C ARG A 117 -19.53 0.64 4.95
N HIS A 118 -20.36 1.42 4.25
CA HIS A 118 -20.94 2.66 4.74
C HIS A 118 -22.47 2.65 4.66
N PRO A 119 -23.16 1.63 5.24
CA PRO A 119 -24.63 1.53 5.14
C PRO A 119 -25.32 2.72 5.82
N HIS A 120 -24.69 3.36 6.79
CA HIS A 120 -25.18 4.61 7.40
C HIS A 120 -25.21 5.81 6.42
N VAL A 121 -24.49 5.74 5.30
CA VAL A 121 -24.50 6.77 4.26
C VAL A 121 -25.42 6.40 3.11
N PHE A 122 -25.41 5.14 2.71
CA PHE A 122 -26.06 4.70 1.46
C PHE A 122 -27.40 4.00 1.69
N ASP A 123 -27.60 3.33 2.84
CA ASP A 123 -28.79 2.54 3.14
C ASP A 123 -29.70 3.16 4.22
N GLY A 124 -29.39 4.38 4.70
CA GLY A 124 -30.18 5.10 5.70
C GLY A 124 -30.13 4.51 7.11
N GLU A 125 -29.18 3.63 7.40
CA GLU A 125 -28.99 3.10 8.75
C GLU A 125 -28.47 4.19 9.70
N VAL A 126 -28.86 4.09 10.98
CA VAL A 126 -28.31 4.98 12.01
C VAL A 126 -26.81 4.73 12.19
N ALA A 127 -26.02 5.81 12.21
CA ALA A 127 -24.59 5.69 12.47
C ALA A 127 -24.35 5.05 13.84
N ALA A 128 -23.50 4.03 13.88
CA ALA A 128 -23.08 3.43 15.15
C ALA A 128 -22.25 4.42 15.96
N GLU A 129 -22.32 4.35 17.28
CA GLU A 129 -21.45 5.15 18.17
C GLU A 129 -19.98 4.85 17.93
N ASP A 130 -19.62 3.61 17.63
CA ASP A 130 -18.28 3.19 17.22
C ASP A 130 -18.28 2.75 15.74
N LEU A 131 -18.02 3.70 14.86
CA LEU A 131 -17.90 3.47 13.42
C LEU A 131 -16.74 2.52 13.07
N GLN A 132 -15.65 2.58 13.83
CA GLN A 132 -14.47 1.75 13.58
C GLN A 132 -14.75 0.28 13.90
N ALA A 133 -15.36 -0.02 15.04
CA ALA A 133 -15.74 -1.38 15.40
C ALA A 133 -16.72 -1.97 14.39
N ARG A 134 -17.72 -1.19 13.96
CA ARG A 134 -18.67 -1.61 12.92
C ARG A 134 -17.98 -1.91 11.60
N TRP A 135 -17.08 -1.04 11.17
CA TRP A 135 -16.32 -1.23 9.93
C TRP A 135 -15.46 -2.50 9.97
N ASP A 136 -14.79 -2.76 11.11
CA ASP A 136 -14.01 -3.97 11.32
C ASP A 136 -14.89 -5.24 11.34
N ALA A 137 -16.10 -5.16 11.90
CA ALA A 137 -17.09 -6.25 11.86
C ALA A 137 -17.52 -6.55 10.41
N ILE A 138 -17.87 -5.55 9.62
CA ILE A 138 -18.22 -5.73 8.20
C ILE A 138 -17.05 -6.35 7.43
N LYS A 139 -15.83 -5.85 7.65
CA LYS A 139 -14.63 -6.43 7.01
C LYS A 139 -14.38 -7.89 7.39
N ALA A 140 -14.72 -8.28 8.60
CA ALA A 140 -14.54 -9.68 9.06
C ALA A 140 -15.45 -10.65 8.29
N THR A 141 -16.63 -10.20 7.84
CA THR A 141 -17.57 -11.04 7.07
C THR A 141 -17.19 -11.19 5.59
N GLU A 142 -16.34 -10.30 5.03
CA GLU A 142 -16.05 -10.28 3.60
C GLU A 142 -15.18 -11.44 3.12
N LYS A 143 -14.27 -11.92 3.97
CA LYS A 143 -13.37 -13.03 3.63
C LYS A 143 -13.24 -13.97 4.83
N PRO A 144 -13.56 -15.25 4.67
CA PRO A 144 -13.23 -16.24 5.70
C PRO A 144 -11.72 -16.20 5.96
N ARG A 145 -11.34 -16.19 7.23
CA ARG A 145 -9.94 -16.17 7.67
C ARG A 145 -9.71 -17.32 8.62
N ALA A 146 -8.63 -18.05 8.42
CA ALA A 146 -8.18 -19.08 9.34
C ALA A 146 -7.47 -18.48 10.56
N SER A 147 -6.87 -17.31 10.41
CA SER A 147 -6.21 -16.55 11.47
C SER A 147 -6.57 -15.07 11.41
N VAL A 148 -6.63 -14.39 12.57
CA VAL A 148 -6.78 -12.93 12.65
C VAL A 148 -5.65 -12.19 11.92
N LEU A 149 -4.53 -12.84 11.67
CA LEU A 149 -3.38 -12.29 10.97
C LEU A 149 -3.46 -12.41 9.44
N ASP A 150 -4.43 -13.19 8.92
CA ASP A 150 -4.56 -13.38 7.49
C ASP A 150 -4.86 -12.07 6.74
N GLY A 151 -4.21 -11.91 5.58
CA GLY A 151 -4.35 -10.72 4.75
C GLY A 151 -3.54 -9.50 5.24
N ILE A 152 -2.57 -9.69 6.15
CA ILE A 152 -1.51 -8.72 6.40
C ILE A 152 -0.43 -8.96 5.34
N PRO A 153 -0.14 -7.99 4.45
CA PRO A 153 0.88 -8.19 3.43
C PRO A 153 2.25 -8.44 4.06
N LEU A 154 2.96 -9.46 3.56
CA LEU A 154 4.29 -9.80 4.05
C LEU A 154 5.36 -8.76 3.72
N GLN A 155 5.10 -7.98 2.67
CA GLN A 155 6.01 -6.96 2.16
C GLN A 155 5.84 -5.57 2.79
N LEU A 156 4.91 -5.42 3.73
CA LEU A 156 4.84 -4.16 4.49
C LEU A 156 6.18 -3.89 5.19
N PRO A 157 6.59 -2.61 5.30
CA PRO A 157 7.69 -2.21 6.17
C PRO A 157 7.53 -2.84 7.56
N ALA A 158 8.64 -3.29 8.17
CA ALA A 158 8.56 -4.15 9.35
C ALA A 158 7.88 -3.47 10.54
N LEU A 159 8.11 -2.18 10.74
CA LEU A 159 7.45 -1.41 11.80
C LEU A 159 5.94 -1.33 11.57
N ALA A 160 5.52 -0.95 10.37
CA ALA A 160 4.09 -0.88 10.02
C ALA A 160 3.41 -2.25 10.08
N ARG A 161 4.15 -3.33 9.74
CA ARG A 161 3.65 -4.69 9.85
C ARG A 161 3.50 -5.11 11.29
N ALA A 162 4.48 -4.80 12.15
CA ALA A 162 4.43 -5.09 13.58
C ALA A 162 3.25 -4.39 14.25
N ASP A 163 3.05 -3.10 14.01
CA ASP A 163 1.90 -2.34 14.52
C ASP A 163 0.57 -2.97 14.11
N LYS A 164 0.43 -3.32 12.83
CA LYS A 164 -0.79 -3.95 12.32
C LYS A 164 -1.05 -5.33 12.94
N VAL A 165 0.00 -6.12 13.20
CA VAL A 165 -0.09 -7.42 13.91
C VAL A 165 -0.56 -7.19 15.34
N LEU A 166 0.11 -6.30 16.08
CA LEU A 166 -0.23 -6.00 17.46
C LEU A 166 -1.67 -5.51 17.61
N GLY A 167 -2.11 -4.59 16.76
CA GLY A 167 -3.48 -4.10 16.76
C GLY A 167 -4.53 -5.20 16.48
N ARG A 168 -4.21 -6.18 15.62
CA ARG A 168 -5.14 -7.31 15.39
C ARG A 168 -5.16 -8.29 16.56
N LEU A 169 -4.01 -8.59 17.18
CA LEU A 169 -3.93 -9.44 18.36
C LEU A 169 -4.70 -8.82 19.53
N GLN A 170 -4.55 -7.50 19.74
CA GLN A 170 -5.27 -6.78 20.78
C GLN A 170 -6.79 -6.87 20.60
N ARG A 171 -7.31 -6.59 19.41
CA ARG A 171 -8.75 -6.68 19.12
C ARG A 171 -9.31 -8.11 19.24
N ALA A 172 -8.46 -9.11 19.00
CA ALA A 172 -8.85 -10.52 19.15
C ALA A 172 -8.69 -11.07 20.58
N GLY A 173 -8.23 -10.26 21.53
CA GLY A 173 -7.93 -10.72 22.88
C GLY A 173 -6.75 -11.68 22.97
N LEU A 174 -5.89 -11.70 21.95
CA LEU A 174 -4.70 -12.56 21.84
C LEU A 174 -3.39 -11.82 22.10
N ALA A 175 -3.47 -10.54 22.50
CA ALA A 175 -2.29 -9.77 22.85
C ALA A 175 -1.60 -10.42 24.06
N GLU A 176 -0.27 -10.59 23.98
CA GLU A 176 0.49 -10.93 25.19
C GLU A 176 0.41 -9.74 26.16
N PRO A 177 0.21 -9.99 27.47
CA PRO A 177 0.40 -8.93 28.44
C PRO A 177 1.77 -8.30 28.18
N ALA A 178 1.85 -6.98 28.25
CA ALA A 178 3.13 -6.28 28.16
C ALA A 178 4.00 -6.77 29.34
N GLY A 179 4.68 -7.85 29.12
CA GLY A 179 5.38 -8.64 30.11
C GLY A 179 6.74 -9.03 29.62
N GLY A 180 7.71 -8.35 30.17
CA GLY A 180 9.03 -8.87 30.28
C GLY A 180 10.09 -8.26 29.37
N ARG A 181 10.75 -7.28 29.93
CA ARG A 181 12.13 -6.85 29.76
C ARG A 181 12.50 -6.10 28.47
N PRO A 182 12.15 -4.83 28.38
CA PRO A 182 13.18 -3.80 28.37
C PRO A 182 13.67 -3.62 29.81
N GLY A 183 14.92 -3.23 29.99
CA GLY A 183 15.53 -3.12 31.32
C GLY A 183 14.65 -2.36 32.33
N GLU A 184 14.71 -2.75 33.55
CA GLU A 184 13.83 -2.44 34.69
C GLU A 184 13.57 -0.95 35.00
N GLU A 185 14.00 -0.01 34.17
CA GLU A 185 13.89 1.43 34.38
C GLU A 185 12.80 2.17 33.58
N ALA A 186 12.00 1.46 32.76
CA ALA A 186 11.01 2.11 31.89
C ALA A 186 9.56 2.10 32.45
N VAL A 187 9.36 1.74 33.72
CA VAL A 187 8.04 1.76 34.35
C VAL A 187 7.76 3.17 34.87
N GLY A 188 7.12 4.02 34.03
CA GLY A 188 6.62 5.34 34.43
C GLY A 188 6.88 6.47 33.44
N GLU A 189 7.75 6.29 32.46
CA GLU A 189 7.99 7.30 31.46
C GLU A 189 6.88 7.26 30.38
N ARG A 190 6.16 8.36 30.24
CA ARG A 190 5.14 8.50 29.21
C ARG A 190 5.85 8.45 27.86
N LEU A 191 5.62 7.37 27.10
CA LEU A 191 6.11 7.23 25.74
C LEU A 191 5.28 8.15 24.83
N ASP A 192 5.79 9.33 24.56
CA ASP A 192 5.31 10.16 23.47
C ASP A 192 6.02 9.79 22.16
N GLU A 193 5.62 10.43 21.08
CA GLU A 193 6.13 10.16 19.74
C GLU A 193 7.66 10.37 19.65
N GLU A 194 8.18 11.42 20.29
CA GLU A 194 9.59 11.76 20.33
C GLU A 194 10.40 10.67 21.06
N ALA A 195 9.97 10.26 22.24
CA ALA A 195 10.64 9.21 23.03
C ALA A 195 10.64 7.85 22.31
N VAL A 196 9.55 7.49 21.63
CA VAL A 196 9.49 6.29 20.79
C VAL A 196 10.46 6.38 19.62
N GLY A 197 10.49 7.52 18.92
CA GLY A 197 11.38 7.78 17.80
C GLY A 197 12.86 7.66 18.19
N GLU A 198 13.26 8.29 19.30
CA GLU A 198 14.64 8.23 19.80
C GLU A 198 15.07 6.80 20.18
N ARG A 199 14.23 6.04 20.88
CA ARG A 199 14.52 4.64 21.23
C ARG A 199 14.65 3.74 20.00
N LEU A 200 13.80 3.94 19.00
CA LEU A 200 13.91 3.21 17.73
C LEU A 200 15.22 3.57 17.02
N LEU A 201 15.61 4.84 16.99
CA LEU A 201 16.85 5.30 16.39
C LEU A 201 18.08 4.74 17.10
N GLU A 202 18.07 4.68 18.44
CA GLU A 202 19.13 4.04 19.23
C GLU A 202 19.28 2.55 18.89
N LEU A 203 18.16 1.82 18.77
CA LEU A 203 18.18 0.42 18.35
C LEU A 203 18.72 0.25 16.93
N VAL A 204 18.36 1.13 16.01
CA VAL A 204 18.89 1.12 14.64
C VAL A 204 20.39 1.39 14.63
N ARG A 205 20.87 2.36 15.42
CA ARG A 205 22.31 2.64 15.56
C ARG A 205 23.08 1.44 16.11
N ALA A 206 22.54 0.79 17.15
CA ALA A 206 23.15 -0.39 17.74
C ALA A 206 23.18 -1.58 16.75
N ALA A 207 22.10 -1.80 16.02
CA ALA A 207 22.01 -2.82 14.97
C ALA A 207 23.02 -2.54 13.85
N HIS A 208 23.13 -1.29 13.40
CA HIS A 208 24.10 -0.88 12.39
C HIS A 208 25.55 -1.13 12.85
N ALA A 209 25.89 -0.76 14.08
CA ALA A 209 27.22 -1.00 14.64
C ALA A 209 27.55 -2.50 14.76
N ALA A 210 26.56 -3.34 14.95
CA ALA A 210 26.67 -4.80 15.01
C ALA A 210 26.62 -5.48 13.63
N GLY A 211 26.44 -4.74 12.53
CA GLY A 211 26.26 -5.32 11.18
C GLY A 211 24.93 -6.06 11.02
N VAL A 212 23.91 -5.74 11.81
CA VAL A 212 22.59 -6.34 11.77
C VAL A 212 21.63 -5.40 11.05
N ASP A 213 20.89 -5.92 10.08
CA ASP A 213 19.80 -5.18 9.44
C ASP A 213 18.62 -5.06 10.41
N PRO A 214 18.25 -3.85 10.90
CA PRO A 214 17.20 -3.66 11.90
C PRO A 214 15.81 -3.98 11.35
N GLU A 215 15.56 -3.69 10.07
CA GLU A 215 14.30 -4.00 9.39
C GLU A 215 14.12 -5.52 9.28
N ALA A 216 15.16 -6.25 8.85
CA ALA A 216 15.16 -7.71 8.78
C ALA A 216 15.06 -8.35 10.17
N ALA A 217 15.71 -7.78 11.17
CA ALA A 217 15.67 -8.26 12.55
C ALA A 217 14.25 -8.14 13.14
N LEU A 218 13.61 -6.97 12.99
CA LEU A 218 12.23 -6.77 13.46
C LEU A 218 11.24 -7.62 12.68
N ARG A 219 11.40 -7.74 11.37
CA ARG A 219 10.58 -8.64 10.54
C ARG A 219 10.66 -10.09 11.02
N THR A 220 11.85 -10.54 11.37
CA THR A 220 12.05 -11.89 11.92
C THR A 220 11.40 -12.07 13.29
N ALA A 221 11.49 -11.07 14.17
CA ALA A 221 10.84 -11.08 15.48
C ALA A 221 9.31 -11.07 15.35
N THR A 222 8.77 -10.25 14.44
CA THR A 222 7.33 -10.20 14.15
C THR A 222 6.80 -11.54 13.62
N ARG A 223 7.54 -12.23 12.74
CA ARG A 223 7.16 -13.57 12.27
C ARG A 223 7.12 -14.62 13.39
N ARG A 224 7.99 -14.51 14.41
CA ARG A 224 7.92 -15.38 15.59
C ARG A 224 6.67 -15.11 16.42
N LEU A 225 6.33 -13.83 16.63
CA LEU A 225 5.10 -13.43 17.32
C LEU A 225 3.86 -13.94 16.59
N GLU A 226 3.81 -13.82 15.28
CA GLU A 226 2.71 -14.33 14.46
C GLU A 226 2.55 -15.86 14.57
N ARG A 227 3.67 -16.60 14.57
CA ARG A 227 3.61 -18.06 14.75
C ARG A 227 3.04 -18.44 16.12
N ALA A 228 3.55 -17.84 17.19
CA ALA A 228 3.06 -18.05 18.52
C ALA A 228 1.56 -17.72 18.67
N ALA A 229 1.08 -16.69 17.97
CA ALA A 229 -0.36 -16.35 17.94
C ALA A 229 -1.19 -17.44 17.26
N ARG A 230 -0.74 -17.92 16.08
CA ARG A 230 -1.44 -18.99 15.34
C ARG A 230 -1.49 -20.33 16.11
N GLU A 231 -0.41 -20.67 16.82
CA GLU A 231 -0.36 -21.86 17.67
C GLU A 231 -1.40 -21.78 18.80
N ARG A 232 -1.58 -20.60 19.43
CA ARG A 232 -2.62 -20.38 20.44
C ARG A 232 -4.03 -20.44 19.86
N GLU A 233 -4.29 -19.86 18.70
CA GLU A 233 -5.57 -19.98 18.00
C GLU A 233 -5.91 -21.46 17.70
N GLY A 234 -4.92 -22.22 17.19
CA GLY A 234 -5.10 -23.65 16.91
C GLY A 234 -5.27 -24.52 18.14
N GLY A 235 -4.70 -24.12 19.29
CA GLY A 235 -4.92 -24.78 20.59
C GLY A 235 -6.31 -24.51 21.16
N ALA A 236 -6.81 -23.28 21.06
CA ALA A 236 -8.13 -22.88 21.51
C ALA A 236 -9.27 -23.51 20.69
N ALA A 237 -9.03 -23.82 19.41
CA ALA A 237 -10.02 -24.48 18.54
C ALA A 237 -10.15 -26.01 18.80
N ARG A 238 -9.27 -26.60 19.62
CA ARG A 238 -9.24 -28.03 19.95
C ARG A 238 -9.67 -28.34 21.38
N ALA A 239 -9.89 -27.32 22.21
CA ALA A 239 -10.38 -27.40 23.57
C ALA A 239 -11.89 -27.08 23.64
#